data_0001bd446fc986958aec0699fb6a093d
#
_entry.id   0001bd446fc986958aec0699fb6a093d
#
_cell.length_a   1.000
_cell.length_b   1.000
_cell.length_c   1.000
_cell.angle_alpha   90.00
_cell.angle_beta   90.00
_cell.angle_gamma   90.00
#
_symmetry.space_group_name_H-M   'P 1'
#
loop_
_entity.id
_entity.type
_entity.pdbx_description
1 polymer ?
#
loop_
_entity_poly.entity_id
_entity_poly.type
_entity_poly.pdbx_seq_one_letter_code
_entity_poly.pdbx_strand_id
1 'polypeptide(L)'
;MVMKRLGRRVPGATPPPAASPSRSVLPPVPRSLRSQLKDYPEHLERLQLALHGVSVARTTPRPRIDMAVWAIDDRLSRFLAEARQELDAARCSGDAERLQRAVETETVMFNVCRKNAWMGDEVFAAWFRVDLGRP
;
A
#
# COMPACT_ATOMS: atom_id res chain seq x y z
N MET A 1 5.05 -42.40 -6.14
CA MET A 1 4.82 -42.15 -6.44
C MET A 1 4.53 -41.73 -6.63
N VAL A 2 4.59 -41.59 -6.56
CA VAL A 2 4.24 -40.99 -6.94
C VAL A 2 3.92 -40.38 -7.03
N MET A 3 3.83 -40.24 -7.03
CA MET A 3 3.44 -39.69 -7.31
C MET A 3 3.19 -39.06 -7.29
N LYS A 4 3.10 -38.91 -7.20
CA LYS A 4 2.71 -38.32 -7.35
C LYS A 4 2.59 -37.57 -7.29
N ARG A 5 2.67 -37.83 -7.19
CA ARG A 5 2.43 -37.16 -7.35
C ARG A 5 2.26 -36.41 -7.49
N LEU A 6 2.23 -36.56 -7.39
CA LEU A 6 1.94 -35.86 -7.74
C LEU A 6 1.75 -35.13 -7.80
N GLY A 7 1.74 -35.09 -7.74
CA GLY A 7 1.42 -34.29 -8.04
C GLY A 7 1.28 -33.55 -7.75
N ARG A 8 1.27 -33.61 -7.59
CA ARG A 8 1.04 -32.91 -7.51
C ARG A 8 1.01 -32.07 -7.43
N ARG A 9 1.03 -32.03 -7.50
CA ARG A 9 0.89 -31.24 -7.67
C ARG A 9 0.92 -30.47 -7.77
N VAL A 10 0.95 -30.35 -7.80
CA VAL A 10 0.99 -29.53 -8.03
C VAL A 10 0.79 -28.93 -8.30
N PRO A 11 0.75 -28.71 -8.50
CA PRO A 11 0.51 -27.93 -8.71
C PRO A 11 0.14 -27.28 -8.91
N GLY A 12 0.02 -26.98 -9.03
CA GLY A 12 -0.31 -26.23 -9.24
C GLY A 12 -0.73 -25.60 -9.08
N ALA A 13 -0.68 -25.47 -9.07
CA ALA A 13 -1.02 -24.86 -8.79
C ALA A 13 -1.21 -24.05 -8.76
N THR A 14 -1.13 -23.74 -8.85
CA THR A 14 -1.27 -22.92 -8.75
C THR A 14 -1.61 -22.21 -8.95
N PRO A 15 -1.70 -21.94 -9.07
CA PRO A 15 -2.12 -21.18 -9.08
C PRO A 15 -2.47 -20.50 -9.42
N PRO A 16 -2.33 -20.20 -9.42
CA PRO A 16 -2.54 -19.11 -9.75
C PRO A 16 -3.50 -18.55 -10.13
N PRO A 17 -3.70 -18.64 -10.55
CA PRO A 17 -4.75 -17.91 -11.04
C PRO A 17 -5.52 -17.35 -10.04
N ALA A 18 -5.52 -17.90 -9.26
CA ALA A 18 -6.18 -17.40 -8.15
C ALA A 18 -5.98 -15.93 -8.02
N ALA A 19 -5.07 -15.45 -8.72
CA ALA A 19 -4.80 -14.03 -8.67
C ALA A 19 -6.03 -13.21 -8.96
N SER A 20 -6.85 -13.63 -9.89
CA SER A 20 -8.01 -12.85 -10.25
C SER A 20 -8.98 -12.65 -9.11
N PRO A 21 -9.36 -13.71 -8.44
CA PRO A 21 -10.27 -13.53 -7.30
C PRO A 21 -9.66 -12.68 -6.22
N SER A 22 -8.36 -12.78 -6.06
CA SER A 22 -7.71 -12.00 -5.03
C SER A 22 -7.88 -10.52 -5.23
N ARG A 23 -7.84 -10.08 -6.48
CA ARG A 23 -7.97 -8.66 -6.74
C ARG A 23 -9.28 -8.09 -6.24
N SER A 24 -10.34 -8.86 -6.35
CA SER A 24 -11.64 -8.36 -5.93
C SER A 24 -11.73 -8.19 -4.43
N VAL A 25 -10.85 -8.81 -3.70
CA VAL A 25 -10.87 -8.75 -2.24
C VAL A 25 -9.98 -7.63 -1.70
N LEU A 26 -8.98 -7.25 -2.47
CA LEU A 26 -8.03 -6.25 -2.00
C LEU A 26 -8.46 -4.86 -2.44
N PRO A 27 -8.54 -3.91 -1.50
CA PRO A 27 -8.91 -2.55 -1.86
C PRO A 27 -7.80 -1.88 -2.67
N PRO A 28 -8.19 -0.98 -3.56
CA PRO A 28 -7.20 -0.29 -4.37
C PRO A 28 -6.51 0.82 -3.59
N VAL A 29 -5.22 0.98 -3.84
CA VAL A 29 -4.49 2.16 -3.40
C VAL A 29 -4.85 3.29 -4.36
N PRO A 30 -5.07 4.52 -3.88
CA PRO A 30 -5.37 5.63 -4.79
C PRO A 30 -4.36 5.75 -5.91
N ARG A 31 -4.87 6.05 -7.10
CA ARG A 31 -4.07 6.07 -8.32
C ARG A 31 -2.86 7.01 -8.21
N SER A 32 -3.09 8.19 -7.66
CA SER A 32 -2.02 9.16 -7.55
C SER A 32 -0.88 8.64 -6.67
N LEU A 33 -1.22 7.90 -5.61
CA LEU A 33 -0.18 7.30 -4.77
C LEU A 33 0.54 6.19 -5.51
N ARG A 34 -0.17 5.38 -6.28
CA ARG A 34 0.47 4.34 -7.07
C ARG A 34 1.46 4.95 -8.06
N SER A 35 1.09 6.07 -8.65
CA SER A 35 1.95 6.75 -9.60
C SER A 35 3.17 7.32 -8.91
N GLN A 36 2.99 7.99 -7.79
CA GLN A 36 4.11 8.63 -7.09
C GLN A 36 5.04 7.64 -6.43
N LEU A 37 4.51 6.49 -6.01
CA LEU A 37 5.29 5.47 -5.30
C LEU A 37 5.66 4.29 -6.19
N LYS A 38 5.61 4.47 -7.51
CA LYS A 38 5.85 3.36 -8.42
C LYS A 38 7.22 2.73 -8.25
N ASP A 39 8.19 3.51 -7.80
CA ASP A 39 9.54 3.01 -7.57
C ASP A 39 9.74 2.49 -6.15
N TYR A 40 8.67 2.47 -5.36
CA TYR A 40 8.72 2.05 -3.96
C TYR A 40 7.66 0.98 -3.72
N PRO A 41 7.83 -0.20 -4.29
CA PRO A 41 6.79 -1.25 -4.21
C PRO A 41 6.52 -1.69 -2.78
N GLU A 42 7.51 -1.66 -1.91
CA GLU A 42 7.28 -2.04 -0.52
C GLU A 42 6.33 -1.07 0.18
N HIS A 43 6.45 0.20 -0.16
CA HIS A 43 5.54 1.21 0.41
C HIS A 43 4.11 0.99 -0.08
N LEU A 44 3.96 0.66 -1.36
CA LEU A 44 2.63 0.36 -1.89
C LEU A 44 2.03 -0.87 -1.22
N GLU A 45 2.85 -1.86 -0.95
CA GLU A 45 2.38 -3.06 -0.25
C GLU A 45 1.93 -2.72 1.16
N ARG A 46 2.69 -1.87 1.85
CA ARG A 46 2.32 -1.46 3.20
C ARG A 46 0.99 -0.70 3.21
N LEU A 47 0.76 0.15 2.20
CA LEU A 47 -0.52 0.84 2.07
C LEU A 47 -1.65 -0.15 1.82
N GLN A 48 -1.42 -1.11 0.95
CA GLN A 48 -2.45 -2.08 0.64
C GLN A 48 -2.80 -2.93 1.85
N LEU A 49 -1.81 -3.32 2.63
CA LEU A 49 -2.06 -4.07 3.85
C LEU A 49 -2.88 -3.27 4.86
N ALA A 50 -2.58 -1.98 4.99
CA ALA A 50 -3.33 -1.13 5.89
C ALA A 50 -4.79 -1.01 5.44
N LEU A 51 -5.02 -0.84 4.14
CA LEU A 51 -6.37 -0.75 3.60
C LEU A 51 -7.11 -2.08 3.73
N HIS A 52 -6.40 -3.18 3.55
CA HIS A 52 -6.99 -4.49 3.73
C HIS A 52 -7.50 -4.64 5.17
N GLY A 53 -6.70 -4.19 6.15
CA GLY A 53 -7.12 -4.24 7.54
C GLY A 53 -8.42 -3.49 7.79
N VAL A 54 -8.59 -2.34 7.14
CA VAL A 54 -9.84 -1.60 7.25
C VAL A 54 -11.00 -2.37 6.63
N SER A 55 -10.75 -2.99 5.47
CA SER A 55 -11.81 -3.65 4.72
C SER A 55 -12.34 -4.90 5.42
N VAL A 56 -11.49 -5.58 6.19
CA VAL A 56 -11.91 -6.82 6.85
C VAL A 56 -12.35 -6.61 8.28
N ALA A 57 -12.26 -5.41 8.80
CA ALA A 57 -12.71 -5.13 10.16
C ALA A 57 -14.21 -5.39 10.26
N ARG A 58 -14.62 -6.09 11.29
CA ARG A 58 -16.02 -6.44 11.46
C ARG A 58 -16.87 -5.21 11.71
N THR A 59 -16.40 -4.33 12.57
CA THR A 59 -17.08 -3.09 12.88
C THR A 59 -16.04 -1.99 12.92
N THR A 60 -16.47 -0.80 12.58
CA THR A 60 -15.61 0.36 12.67
C THR A 60 -16.38 1.47 13.38
N PRO A 61 -15.68 2.29 14.19
CA PRO A 61 -16.35 3.39 14.89
C PRO A 61 -16.80 4.50 13.95
N ARG A 62 -16.30 4.50 12.72
CA ARG A 62 -16.61 5.49 11.72
C ARG A 62 -16.80 4.81 10.38
N PRO A 63 -17.38 5.51 9.40
CA PRO A 63 -17.49 4.92 8.06
C PRO A 63 -16.13 4.41 7.56
N ARG A 64 -16.17 3.31 6.83
CA ARG A 64 -14.91 2.69 6.38
C ARG A 64 -14.09 3.60 5.50
N ILE A 65 -14.74 4.46 4.71
CA ILE A 65 -13.98 5.39 3.89
C ILE A 65 -13.14 6.32 4.78
N ASP A 66 -13.67 6.76 5.90
CA ASP A 66 -12.92 7.60 6.82
C ASP A 66 -11.76 6.83 7.44
N MET A 67 -12.00 5.58 7.81
CA MET A 67 -10.95 4.75 8.38
C MET A 67 -9.86 4.47 7.35
N ALA A 68 -10.26 4.31 6.09
CA ALA A 68 -9.29 4.09 5.02
C ALA A 68 -8.42 5.32 4.79
N VAL A 69 -9.04 6.50 4.81
CA VAL A 69 -8.29 7.75 4.68
C VAL A 69 -7.30 7.89 5.81
N TRP A 70 -7.73 7.60 7.03
CA TRP A 70 -6.85 7.67 8.18
C TRP A 70 -5.70 6.68 8.07
N ALA A 71 -5.98 5.46 7.59
CA ALA A 71 -4.96 4.44 7.45
C ALA A 71 -3.87 4.89 6.47
N ILE A 72 -4.29 5.47 5.35
CA ILE A 72 -3.33 5.98 4.38
C ILE A 72 -2.52 7.12 4.98
N ASP A 73 -3.22 8.08 5.58
CA ASP A 73 -2.56 9.25 6.15
C ASP A 73 -1.51 8.83 7.19
N ASP A 74 -1.86 7.87 8.04
CA ASP A 74 -0.94 7.37 9.05
C ASP A 74 0.30 6.73 8.41
N ARG A 75 0.10 5.90 7.40
CA ARG A 75 1.22 5.24 6.74
C ARG A 75 2.11 6.22 6.01
N LEU A 76 1.51 7.20 5.33
CA LEU A 76 2.29 8.19 4.61
C LEU A 76 3.15 9.01 5.58
N SER A 77 2.59 9.34 6.74
CA SER A 77 3.36 10.05 7.76
C SER A 77 4.54 9.23 8.24
N ARG A 78 4.35 7.91 8.39
CA ARG A 78 5.43 7.02 8.78
C ARG A 78 6.50 6.93 7.71
N PHE A 79 6.08 6.88 6.44
CA PHE A 79 7.03 6.85 5.34
C PHE A 79 7.92 8.09 5.37
N LEU A 80 7.32 9.26 5.61
CA LEU A 80 8.09 10.48 5.67
C LEU A 80 9.05 10.47 6.85
N ALA A 81 8.59 10.00 8.00
CA ALA A 81 9.46 9.93 9.19
C ALA A 81 10.64 8.99 8.94
N GLU A 82 10.38 7.84 8.31
CA GLU A 82 11.44 6.89 8.00
C GLU A 82 12.42 7.48 6.99
N ALA A 83 11.90 8.20 6.00
CA ALA A 83 12.75 8.83 5.00
C ALA A 83 13.65 9.89 5.63
N ARG A 84 13.14 10.63 6.60
CA ARG A 84 13.93 11.64 7.30
C ARG A 84 14.99 11.01 8.18
N GLN A 85 14.68 9.89 8.81
CA GLN A 85 15.68 9.17 9.59
C GLN A 85 16.81 8.67 8.69
N GLU A 86 16.45 8.13 7.54
CA GLU A 86 17.47 7.67 6.60
C GLU A 86 18.29 8.84 6.07
N LEU A 87 17.67 9.98 5.84
CA LEU A 87 18.39 11.16 5.38
C LEU A 87 19.43 11.58 6.41
N ASP A 88 19.06 11.60 7.68
CA ASP A 88 20.01 11.94 8.74
C ASP A 88 21.15 10.94 8.80
N ALA A 89 20.83 9.65 8.71
CA ALA A 89 21.86 8.62 8.73
C ALA A 89 22.78 8.72 7.51
N ALA A 90 22.21 9.05 6.34
CA ALA A 90 23.00 9.18 5.13
C ALA A 90 23.96 10.37 5.22
N ARG A 91 23.50 11.45 5.84
CA ARG A 91 24.37 12.62 6.04
C ARG A 91 25.57 12.28 6.90
N CYS A 92 25.36 11.43 7.89
CA CYS A 92 26.45 11.04 8.77
C CYS A 92 27.35 9.98 8.17
N SER A 93 26.90 9.30 7.11
CA SER A 93 27.65 8.19 6.55
C SER A 93 28.84 8.62 5.68
N GLY A 94 28.77 9.82 5.13
CA GLY A 94 29.77 10.26 4.17
C GLY A 94 29.65 9.67 2.80
N ASP A 95 28.59 8.88 2.55
CA ASP A 95 28.35 8.21 1.27
C ASP A 95 27.47 9.12 0.41
N ALA A 96 28.05 9.71 -0.63
CA ALA A 96 27.32 10.67 -1.46
C ALA A 96 26.15 10.03 -2.21
N GLU A 97 26.31 8.81 -2.66
CA GLU A 97 25.20 8.16 -3.37
C GLU A 97 24.05 7.85 -2.44
N ARG A 98 24.36 7.38 -1.24
CA ARG A 98 23.32 7.13 -0.25
C ARG A 98 22.59 8.42 0.11
N LEU A 99 23.35 9.50 0.25
CA LEU A 99 22.75 10.79 0.57
C LEU A 99 21.81 11.24 -0.55
N GLN A 100 22.23 11.10 -1.81
CA GLN A 100 21.39 11.51 -2.90
C GLN A 100 20.09 10.70 -2.95
N ARG A 101 20.19 9.38 -2.78
CA ARG A 101 18.99 8.54 -2.76
C ARG A 101 18.08 8.93 -1.60
N ALA A 102 18.65 9.24 -0.46
CA ALA A 102 17.85 9.62 0.71
C ALA A 102 17.13 10.93 0.48
N VAL A 103 17.79 11.89 -0.15
CA VAL A 103 17.15 13.17 -0.48
C VAL A 103 15.98 12.95 -1.43
N GLU A 104 16.18 12.12 -2.44
CA GLU A 104 15.11 11.83 -3.41
C GLU A 104 13.93 11.16 -2.74
N THR A 105 14.21 10.19 -1.88
CA THR A 105 13.13 9.48 -1.18
C THR A 105 12.36 10.43 -0.27
N GLU A 106 13.06 11.27 0.47
CA GLU A 106 12.39 12.21 1.35
C GLU A 106 11.49 13.16 0.55
N THR A 107 11.94 13.59 -0.61
CA THR A 107 11.15 14.45 -1.47
C THR A 107 9.87 13.75 -1.93
N VAL A 108 9.98 12.51 -2.35
CA VAL A 108 8.82 11.74 -2.77
C VAL A 108 7.84 11.57 -1.60
N MET A 109 8.35 11.19 -0.44
CA MET A 109 7.47 10.96 0.71
C MET A 109 6.82 12.24 1.21
N PHE A 110 7.53 13.36 1.13
CA PHE A 110 6.94 14.64 1.46
C PHE A 110 5.77 14.95 0.52
N ASN A 111 5.97 14.72 -0.77
CA ASN A 111 4.94 15.02 -1.76
C ASN A 111 3.71 14.15 -1.60
N VAL A 112 3.89 12.86 -1.29
CA VAL A 112 2.73 11.97 -1.12
C VAL A 112 1.94 12.29 0.13
N CYS A 113 2.54 12.97 1.10
CA CYS A 113 1.82 13.36 2.31
C CYS A 113 0.83 14.49 2.05
N ARG A 114 0.90 15.11 0.88
CA ARG A 114 -0.03 16.18 0.55
C ARG A 114 -1.36 15.56 0.17
N LYS A 115 -2.36 15.80 0.99
CA LYS A 115 -3.65 15.13 0.84
C LYS A 115 -4.32 15.41 -0.48
N ASN A 116 -4.11 16.61 -1.01
CA ASN A 116 -4.74 16.98 -2.28
C ASN A 116 -4.34 16.05 -3.42
N ALA A 117 -3.22 15.36 -3.29
CA ALA A 117 -2.72 14.52 -4.38
C ALA A 117 -3.55 13.28 -4.59
N TRP A 118 -4.28 12.81 -3.57
CA TRP A 118 -4.95 11.51 -3.69
C TRP A 118 -6.39 11.48 -3.16
N MET A 119 -6.84 12.50 -2.47
CA MET A 119 -8.15 12.44 -1.82
C MET A 119 -9.33 12.45 -2.80
N GLY A 120 -9.12 12.89 -4.01
CA GLY A 120 -10.20 12.92 -4.99
C GLY A 120 -10.35 11.65 -5.80
N ASP A 121 -9.69 10.57 -5.43
CA ASP A 121 -9.74 9.35 -6.20
C ASP A 121 -11.10 8.68 -6.08
N GLU A 122 -11.83 8.63 -7.19
CA GLU A 122 -13.19 8.12 -7.19
C GLU A 122 -13.26 6.60 -7.07
N VAL A 123 -12.30 5.91 -7.66
CA VAL A 123 -12.29 4.45 -7.58
C VAL A 123 -12.06 4.01 -6.14
N PHE A 124 -11.10 4.64 -5.48
CA PHE A 124 -10.81 4.36 -4.09
C PHE A 124 -12.03 4.65 -3.22
N ALA A 125 -12.62 5.82 -3.39
CA ALA A 125 -13.76 6.21 -2.59
C ALA A 125 -14.97 5.30 -2.83
N ALA A 126 -15.22 4.96 -4.08
CA ALA A 126 -16.33 4.10 -4.42
C ALA A 126 -16.18 2.71 -3.83
N TRP A 127 -14.96 2.20 -3.82
CA TRP A 127 -14.71 0.87 -3.29
C TRP A 127 -15.16 0.78 -1.83
N PHE A 128 -14.79 1.77 -1.03
CA PHE A 128 -15.12 1.75 0.39
C PHE A 128 -16.58 2.13 0.66
N ARG A 129 -17.16 2.96 -0.18
CA ARG A 129 -18.58 3.29 -0.04
C ARG A 129 -19.47 2.10 -0.37
N VAL A 130 -19.12 1.38 -1.43
CA VAL A 130 -19.90 0.19 -1.79
C VAL A 130 -19.85 -0.83 -0.66
N ASP A 131 -18.67 -1.01 -0.10
CA ASP A 131 -18.54 -1.94 1.03
C ASP A 131 -19.41 -1.51 2.20
N LEU A 132 -19.49 -0.21 2.45
CA LEU A 132 -20.32 0.32 3.53
C LEU A 132 -21.79 0.11 3.28
N GLY A 133 -22.18 0.14 2.02
CA GLY A 133 -23.60 -0.03 1.70
C GLY A 133 -24.10 -1.42 1.94
N ARG A 134 -23.26 -2.35 2.25
CA ARG A 134 -23.67 -3.73 2.45
C ARG A 134 -24.14 -3.91 3.86
N PRO A 135 -25.29 -4.53 4.01
CA PRO A 135 -25.81 -4.76 5.35
C PRO A 135 -24.96 -5.70 6.16
#